data_c97d037e67982b4bd75b3189210424ae
#
_entry.id   c97d037e67982b4bd75b3189210424ae
#
_cell.length_a   1.000
_cell.length_b   1.000
_cell.length_c   1.000
_cell.angle_alpha   90.00
_cell.angle_beta   90.00
_cell.angle_gamma   90.00
#
_symmetry.space_group_name_H-M   'P 1'
#
loop_
_entity.id
_entity.type
_entity.pdbx_description
1 polymer ?
#
loop_
_entity_poly.entity_id
_entity_poly.type
_entity_poly.pdbx_seq_one_letter_code
_entity_poly.pdbx_strand_id
1 'polypeptide(L)'
;MSRSLTQNCFKQLSRGPLRQGSLPLYLAPAFSHPQRAQPFSTTSPTQSRVGGAPISVPPEVSLKFIDLPQTQVRGLAKDIPKTAIEVKGPLGELTLSIPPFLEVSHDEGLRKATLSVQDSSVAHQRAMWGTTRAHLQNYILGVSEGHVCILSLVGVGYRATVESTATTVEPEYPGQQFVSLKVGYSHPIELGVPQGVKASTPQPTRILLEGVNKNVVTKFAAEIREWRKPEPYKGKGIFINGETIKLKAKKIR
;
A
#
# COMPACT_ATOMS: atom_id res chain seq x y z
N MET A 1 33.33 -6.77 -52.42
CA MET A 1 33.20 -5.59 -53.30
C MET A 1 31.86 -4.98 -52.98
N SER A 2 31.65 -3.81 -52.48
CA SER A 2 32.31 -2.54 -52.32
C SER A 2 31.63 -1.84 -51.12
N ARG A 3 32.30 -1.42 -50.04
CA ARG A 3 32.82 -0.08 -49.73
C ARG A 3 31.72 0.98 -49.64
N SER A 4 31.30 1.32 -48.39
CA SER A 4 31.74 2.51 -47.61
C SER A 4 31.80 3.81 -48.41
N LEU A 5 30.85 4.72 -48.15
CA LEU A 5 30.98 6.15 -48.44
C LEU A 5 29.91 6.92 -47.67
N THR A 6 30.13 7.19 -46.36
CA THR A 6 29.51 8.31 -45.65
C THR A 6 30.29 8.65 -44.37
N GLN A 7 31.57 8.83 -44.52
CA GLN A 7 32.37 9.56 -43.53
C GLN A 7 33.11 10.61 -44.32
N ASN A 8 32.64 11.86 -44.25
CA ASN A 8 33.44 13.08 -44.47
C ASN A 8 32.54 14.25 -44.84
N CYS A 9 31.78 14.78 -43.86
CA CYS A 9 31.14 16.06 -44.05
C CYS A 9 30.98 16.89 -42.73
N PHE A 10 31.85 16.65 -41.77
CA PHE A 10 31.87 17.49 -40.53
C PHE A 10 33.27 17.87 -40.10
N LYS A 11 34.11 18.30 -41.07
CA LYS A 11 35.37 18.96 -40.73
C LYS A 11 35.59 20.10 -41.72
N GLN A 12 35.08 21.26 -41.40
CA GLN A 12 35.64 22.59 -41.81
C GLN A 12 34.59 23.68 -41.46
N LEU A 13 34.50 24.01 -40.20
CA LEU A 13 34.10 25.31 -39.74
C LEU A 13 35.14 25.71 -38.67
N SER A 14 36.34 26.02 -39.14
CA SER A 14 37.42 26.61 -38.37
C SER A 14 37.11 28.09 -38.10
N ARG A 15 36.81 28.38 -36.89
CA ARG A 15 37.42 29.37 -36.01
C ARG A 15 38.00 30.60 -36.71
N GLY A 16 37.20 31.66 -36.85
CA GLY A 16 37.64 33.04 -36.87
C GLY A 16 37.67 33.61 -35.44
N PRO A 17 38.65 34.41 -35.04
CA PRO A 17 38.68 35.02 -33.73
C PRO A 17 37.58 36.07 -33.64
N LEU A 18 36.57 35.81 -32.80
CA LEU A 18 35.57 36.78 -32.43
C LEU A 18 36.26 37.88 -31.63
N ARG A 19 36.40 39.05 -32.22
CA ARG A 19 36.77 40.30 -31.52
C ARG A 19 35.73 40.46 -30.39
N GLN A 20 36.22 40.42 -29.17
CA GLN A 20 35.44 40.79 -27.98
C GLN A 20 35.19 42.31 -28.02
N GLY A 21 34.09 42.71 -28.66
CA GLY A 21 33.54 44.05 -28.46
C GLY A 21 32.94 44.11 -27.06
N SER A 22 33.62 44.83 -26.16
CA SER A 22 33.04 45.14 -24.84
C SER A 22 31.80 45.98 -25.05
N LEU A 23 30.63 45.39 -24.77
CA LEU A 23 29.35 46.09 -24.73
C LEU A 23 29.41 47.16 -23.62
N PRO A 24 28.98 48.41 -23.90
CA PRO A 24 28.96 49.44 -22.86
C PRO A 24 28.06 48.99 -21.68
N LEU A 25 28.51 49.30 -20.47
CA LEU A 25 27.94 48.79 -19.21
C LEU A 25 26.43 49.07 -19.03
N TYR A 26 25.88 50.07 -19.71
CA TYR A 26 24.45 50.41 -19.65
C TYR A 26 23.57 49.54 -20.55
N LEU A 27 24.15 48.70 -21.37
CA LEU A 27 23.45 47.69 -22.19
C LEU A 27 23.54 46.30 -21.64
N ALA A 28 24.20 46.11 -20.49
CA ALA A 28 24.19 44.81 -19.81
C ALA A 28 22.78 44.57 -19.23
N PRO A 29 22.06 43.51 -19.62
CA PRO A 29 20.78 43.22 -19.03
C PRO A 29 20.95 43.00 -17.53
N ALA A 30 20.01 43.51 -16.73
CA ALA A 30 20.05 43.44 -15.26
C ALA A 30 20.15 42.01 -14.68
N PHE A 31 20.15 41.00 -15.55
CA PHE A 31 20.26 39.58 -15.22
C PHE A 31 21.66 38.97 -15.42
N SER A 32 22.67 39.76 -15.66
CA SER A 32 24.07 39.29 -15.78
C SER A 32 24.76 39.05 -14.42
N HIS A 33 24.00 38.92 -13.34
CA HIS A 33 24.54 38.31 -12.14
C HIS A 33 24.89 36.85 -12.50
N PRO A 34 26.13 36.41 -12.27
CA PRO A 34 26.42 34.98 -12.36
C PRO A 34 25.48 34.31 -11.38
N GLN A 35 24.39 33.75 -11.90
CA GLN A 35 23.59 32.83 -11.11
C GLN A 35 24.58 31.74 -10.73
N ARG A 36 25.03 31.80 -9.50
CA ARG A 36 25.69 30.70 -8.84
C ARG A 36 24.70 29.55 -9.00
N ALA A 37 24.95 28.67 -9.98
CA ALA A 37 24.17 27.49 -10.18
C ALA A 37 24.10 26.83 -8.81
N GLN A 38 22.96 27.02 -8.14
CA GLN A 38 22.75 26.31 -6.89
C GLN A 38 22.75 24.85 -7.30
N PRO A 39 23.69 24.05 -6.83
CA PRO A 39 23.61 22.63 -7.10
C PRO A 39 22.25 22.22 -6.62
N PHE A 40 21.40 21.76 -7.55
CA PHE A 40 20.21 21.03 -7.16
C PHE A 40 20.70 20.04 -6.13
N SER A 41 20.25 20.22 -4.90
CA SER A 41 20.61 19.44 -3.75
C SER A 41 20.85 18.02 -4.21
N THR A 42 22.11 17.59 -4.27
CA THR A 42 22.45 16.19 -4.32
C THR A 42 21.98 15.66 -2.98
N THR A 43 20.70 15.30 -2.94
CA THR A 43 20.16 14.58 -1.81
C THR A 43 21.07 13.36 -1.66
N SER A 44 21.85 13.35 -0.59
CA SER A 44 22.47 12.15 -0.06
C SER A 44 21.47 11.01 -0.18
N PRO A 45 21.87 9.74 -0.45
CA PRO A 45 20.98 8.62 -0.65
C PRO A 45 19.97 8.64 0.48
N THR A 46 18.78 9.12 0.15
CA THR A 46 17.79 9.47 1.16
C THR A 46 17.24 8.18 1.70
N GLN A 47 17.51 7.99 2.95
CA GLN A 47 16.80 7.02 3.75
C GLN A 47 15.31 7.21 3.49
N SER A 48 14.59 6.12 3.25
CA SER A 48 13.15 6.18 3.00
C SER A 48 12.47 6.93 4.15
N ARG A 49 11.76 8.02 3.86
CA ARG A 49 10.99 8.76 4.88
C ARG A 49 9.98 7.86 5.58
N VAL A 50 9.39 6.93 4.85
CA VAL A 50 8.40 5.98 5.38
C VAL A 50 9.09 4.88 6.18
N GLY A 51 10.14 4.26 5.64
CA GLY A 51 10.82 3.14 6.30
C GLY A 51 11.53 3.54 7.59
N GLY A 52 12.22 4.68 7.60
CA GLY A 52 12.96 5.19 8.75
C GLY A 52 12.11 5.85 9.84
N ALA A 53 10.81 6.07 9.62
CA ALA A 53 9.96 6.67 10.63
C ALA A 53 9.70 5.70 11.80
N PRO A 54 9.94 6.09 13.06
CA PRO A 54 9.69 5.24 14.21
C PRO A 54 8.19 4.91 14.34
N ILE A 55 7.90 3.73 14.85
CA ILE A 55 6.55 3.27 15.18
C ILE A 55 6.36 3.35 16.68
N SER A 56 5.30 3.99 17.14
CA SER A 56 4.93 3.96 18.56
C SER A 56 4.24 2.64 18.89
N VAL A 57 4.64 2.02 19.99
CA VAL A 57 4.06 0.77 20.49
C VAL A 57 3.21 1.11 21.71
N PRO A 58 1.88 0.90 21.67
CA PRO A 58 1.02 1.12 22.83
C PRO A 58 1.43 0.22 24.02
N PRO A 59 1.13 0.62 25.26
CA PRO A 59 1.50 -0.17 26.45
C PRO A 59 0.84 -1.55 26.52
N GLU A 60 -0.28 -1.71 25.82
CA GLU A 60 -1.07 -2.94 25.77
C GLU A 60 -0.53 -3.97 24.79
N VAL A 61 0.44 -3.58 23.94
CA VAL A 61 1.02 -4.43 22.91
C VAL A 61 2.42 -4.84 23.28
N SER A 62 2.70 -6.14 23.21
CA SER A 62 4.03 -6.73 23.39
C SER A 62 4.57 -7.26 22.05
N LEU A 63 5.85 -6.97 21.80
CA LEU A 63 6.58 -7.47 20.64
C LEU A 63 7.53 -8.56 21.09
N LYS A 64 7.45 -9.75 20.49
CA LYS A 64 8.38 -10.86 20.72
C LYS A 64 9.06 -11.24 19.42
N PHE A 65 10.36 -11.39 19.48
CA PHE A 65 11.15 -11.87 18.35
C PHE A 65 11.26 -13.39 18.44
N ILE A 66 10.95 -14.07 17.35
CA ILE A 66 10.96 -15.53 17.24
C ILE A 66 11.86 -15.89 16.06
N ASP A 67 12.77 -16.82 16.29
CA ASP A 67 13.55 -17.40 15.22
C ASP A 67 12.75 -18.49 14.51
N LEU A 68 12.61 -18.34 13.20
CA LEU A 68 11.90 -19.32 12.38
C LEU A 68 12.82 -20.50 12.06
N PRO A 69 12.31 -21.74 12.11
CA PRO A 69 13.07 -22.91 11.68
C PRO A 69 13.45 -22.76 10.21
N GLN A 70 14.73 -22.87 9.91
CA GLN A 70 15.23 -22.75 8.55
C GLN A 70 14.83 -23.97 7.73
N THR A 71 13.85 -23.80 6.85
CA THR A 71 13.52 -24.82 5.85
C THR A 71 14.57 -24.76 4.76
N GLN A 72 15.29 -25.89 4.54
CA GLN A 72 16.23 -26.03 3.44
C GLN A 72 15.46 -26.08 2.12
N VAL A 73 15.16 -24.92 1.56
CA VAL A 73 14.59 -24.84 0.21
C VAL A 73 15.74 -24.94 -0.78
N ARG A 74 15.77 -26.03 -1.53
CA ARG A 74 16.67 -26.19 -2.70
C ARG A 74 16.24 -25.17 -3.76
N GLY A 75 16.88 -24.01 -3.79
CA GLY A 75 16.61 -22.99 -4.81
C GLY A 75 17.14 -21.60 -4.43
N LEU A 76 17.22 -20.72 -5.41
CA LEU A 76 17.80 -19.37 -5.36
C LEU A 76 17.06 -18.34 -4.48
N ALA A 77 16.28 -18.74 -3.50
CA ALA A 77 15.57 -17.82 -2.61
C ALA A 77 16.56 -17.23 -1.58
N LYS A 78 17.22 -16.15 -1.95
CA LYS A 78 18.15 -15.40 -1.07
C LYS A 78 17.44 -14.70 0.11
N ASP A 79 16.12 -14.56 0.05
CA ASP A 79 15.33 -13.73 0.99
C ASP A 79 14.41 -14.56 1.89
N ILE A 80 14.86 -15.77 2.28
CA ILE A 80 14.09 -16.60 3.22
C ILE A 80 14.10 -15.91 4.60
N PRO A 81 12.95 -15.58 5.18
CA PRO A 81 12.88 -14.95 6.49
C PRO A 81 13.43 -15.89 7.56
N LYS A 82 14.38 -15.39 8.35
CA LYS A 82 14.99 -16.13 9.47
C LYS A 82 14.31 -15.81 10.79
N THR A 83 13.77 -14.60 10.90
CA THR A 83 13.14 -14.09 12.11
C THR A 83 11.71 -13.67 11.84
N ALA A 84 10.86 -13.78 12.84
CA ALA A 84 9.51 -13.25 12.82
C ALA A 84 9.27 -12.42 14.09
N ILE A 85 8.40 -11.43 13.98
CA ILE A 85 7.90 -10.68 15.12
C ILE A 85 6.49 -11.17 15.41
N GLU A 86 6.25 -11.63 16.60
CA GLU A 86 4.94 -11.89 17.15
C GLU A 86 4.47 -10.62 17.87
N VAL A 87 3.33 -10.10 17.42
CA VAL A 87 2.69 -8.92 17.99
C VAL A 87 1.49 -9.41 18.78
N LYS A 88 1.53 -9.27 20.11
CA LYS A 88 0.43 -9.66 21.01
C LYS A 88 -0.22 -8.44 21.63
N GLY A 89 -1.54 -8.45 21.71
CA GLY A 89 -2.31 -7.39 22.35
C GLY A 89 -3.70 -7.87 22.77
N PRO A 90 -4.57 -6.96 23.18
CA PRO A 90 -5.87 -7.28 23.76
C PRO A 90 -6.83 -8.01 22.80
N LEU A 91 -6.75 -7.72 21.49
CA LEU A 91 -7.67 -8.30 20.50
C LEU A 91 -7.18 -9.60 19.87
N GLY A 92 -5.90 -9.93 20.05
CA GLY A 92 -5.32 -11.16 19.50
C GLY A 92 -3.82 -11.09 19.29
N GLU A 93 -3.32 -12.03 18.50
CA GLU A 93 -1.90 -12.13 18.16
C GLU A 93 -1.72 -12.27 16.64
N LEU A 94 -0.70 -11.63 16.11
CA LEU A 94 -0.32 -11.69 14.70
C LEU A 94 1.19 -11.89 14.57
N THR A 95 1.61 -12.70 13.60
CA THR A 95 3.02 -12.94 13.31
C THR A 95 3.44 -12.31 12.00
N LEU A 96 4.54 -11.56 11.99
CA LEU A 96 5.13 -10.94 10.82
C LEU A 96 6.51 -11.52 10.55
N SER A 97 6.71 -12.14 9.41
CA SER A 97 8.02 -12.61 8.96
C SER A 97 8.87 -11.43 8.48
N ILE A 98 10.16 -11.41 8.89
CA ILE A 98 11.09 -10.33 8.57
C ILE A 98 12.13 -10.86 7.59
N PRO A 99 12.37 -10.18 6.46
CA PRO A 99 13.47 -10.51 5.57
C PRO A 99 14.84 -10.40 6.27
N PRO A 100 15.85 -11.21 5.91
CA PRO A 100 17.12 -11.28 6.60
C PRO A 100 17.99 -10.02 6.52
N PHE A 101 17.70 -9.13 5.60
CA PHE A 101 18.38 -7.84 5.40
C PHE A 101 17.76 -6.69 6.21
N LEU A 102 16.67 -6.95 6.94
CA LEU A 102 16.01 -5.97 7.80
C LEU A 102 16.32 -6.27 9.27
N GLU A 103 16.69 -5.21 9.98
CA GLU A 103 16.88 -5.23 11.42
C GLU A 103 15.79 -4.40 12.08
N VAL A 104 15.22 -4.94 13.15
CA VAL A 104 14.20 -4.25 13.93
C VAL A 104 14.74 -4.05 15.33
N SER A 105 14.87 -2.79 15.74
CA SER A 105 15.22 -2.42 17.10
C SER A 105 13.98 -1.92 17.83
N HIS A 106 13.74 -2.46 19.01
CA HIS A 106 12.67 -2.05 19.91
C HIS A 106 13.28 -1.43 21.17
N ASP A 107 12.96 -0.16 21.39
CA ASP A 107 13.33 0.55 22.61
C ASP A 107 12.13 0.52 23.56
N GLU A 108 12.23 -0.31 24.60
CA GLU A 108 11.17 -0.48 25.59
C GLU A 108 10.96 0.80 26.43
N GLY A 109 12.02 1.57 26.69
CA GLY A 109 11.94 2.81 27.46
C GLY A 109 11.14 3.90 26.74
N LEU A 110 11.40 4.07 25.45
CA LEU A 110 10.69 5.04 24.60
C LEU A 110 9.43 4.46 23.95
N ARG A 111 9.20 3.16 24.06
CA ARG A 111 8.11 2.43 23.37
C ARG A 111 8.06 2.73 21.88
N LYS A 112 9.22 2.66 21.27
CA LYS A 112 9.38 2.91 19.84
C LYS A 112 10.06 1.73 19.17
N ALA A 113 9.52 1.29 18.06
CA ALA A 113 10.17 0.33 17.19
C ALA A 113 10.70 1.06 15.94
N THR A 114 11.96 0.84 15.62
CA THR A 114 12.60 1.37 14.42
C THR A 114 13.10 0.23 13.55
N LEU A 115 12.94 0.40 12.24
CA LEU A 115 13.45 -0.56 11.27
C LEU A 115 14.64 0.04 10.54
N SER A 116 15.69 -0.75 10.37
CA SER A 116 16.85 -0.43 9.55
C SER A 116 17.07 -1.48 8.46
N VAL A 117 17.74 -1.09 7.40
CA VAL A 117 18.06 -1.94 6.27
C VAL A 117 19.57 -1.89 6.04
N GLN A 118 20.17 -3.02 5.66
CA GLN A 118 21.61 -3.11 5.42
C GLN A 118 22.05 -2.18 4.29
N ASP A 119 21.39 -2.27 3.12
CA ASP A 119 21.70 -1.46 1.94
C ASP A 119 20.48 -0.72 1.38
N SER A 120 20.39 0.56 1.66
CA SER A 120 19.30 1.42 1.14
C SER A 120 19.42 1.73 -0.37
N SER A 121 20.58 1.47 -0.99
CA SER A 121 20.83 1.65 -2.42
C SER A 121 20.10 0.60 -3.28
N VAL A 122 19.96 -0.63 -2.74
CA VAL A 122 19.29 -1.73 -3.44
C VAL A 122 17.78 -1.49 -3.45
N ALA A 123 17.20 -1.38 -4.66
CA ALA A 123 15.78 -1.06 -4.84
C ALA A 123 14.84 -2.04 -4.12
N HIS A 124 15.13 -3.34 -4.15
CA HIS A 124 14.34 -4.38 -3.49
C HIS A 124 14.35 -4.20 -1.96
N GLN A 125 15.52 -4.02 -1.36
CA GLN A 125 15.66 -3.84 0.09
C GLN A 125 14.96 -2.56 0.56
N ARG A 126 15.10 -1.47 -0.19
CA ARG A 126 14.42 -0.20 0.10
C ARG A 126 12.88 -0.33 0.00
N ALA A 127 12.37 -1.08 -0.98
CA ALA A 127 10.93 -1.32 -1.12
C ALA A 127 10.39 -2.16 0.05
N MET A 128 11.07 -3.24 0.41
CA MET A 128 10.67 -4.10 1.53
C MET A 128 10.74 -3.38 2.88
N TRP A 129 11.70 -2.47 3.07
CA TRP A 129 11.82 -1.67 4.29
C TRP A 129 10.52 -0.91 4.61
N GLY A 130 10.00 -0.15 3.64
CA GLY A 130 8.75 0.58 3.80
C GLY A 130 7.53 -0.33 3.97
N THR A 131 7.48 -1.44 3.23
CA THR A 131 6.39 -2.42 3.28
C THR A 131 6.34 -3.11 4.65
N THR A 132 7.46 -3.62 5.14
CA THR A 132 7.52 -4.29 6.45
C THR A 132 7.17 -3.35 7.59
N ARG A 133 7.65 -2.09 7.52
CA ARG A 133 7.26 -1.07 8.49
C ARG A 133 5.76 -0.82 8.50
N ALA A 134 5.14 -0.70 7.32
CA ALA A 134 3.70 -0.47 7.22
C ALA A 134 2.89 -1.69 7.73
N HIS A 135 3.35 -2.91 7.45
CA HIS A 135 2.72 -4.11 7.99
C HIS A 135 2.82 -4.18 9.51
N LEU A 136 4.00 -3.91 10.08
CA LEU A 136 4.19 -3.89 11.53
C LEU A 136 3.28 -2.86 12.20
N GLN A 137 3.18 -1.66 11.65
CA GLN A 137 2.26 -0.63 12.14
C GLN A 137 0.80 -1.07 12.07
N ASN A 138 0.38 -1.68 10.96
CA ASN A 138 -0.99 -2.20 10.82
C ASN A 138 -1.27 -3.32 11.81
N TYR A 139 -0.28 -4.18 12.12
CA TYR A 139 -0.44 -5.26 13.09
C TYR A 139 -0.57 -4.71 14.51
N ILE A 140 0.27 -3.74 14.88
CA ILE A 140 0.18 -3.07 16.19
C ILE A 140 -1.22 -2.43 16.37
N LEU A 141 -1.69 -1.65 15.39
CA LEU A 141 -3.02 -1.06 15.42
C LEU A 141 -4.13 -2.12 15.42
N GLY A 142 -3.98 -3.18 14.64
CA GLY A 142 -4.97 -4.24 14.54
C GLY A 142 -5.13 -5.04 15.84
N VAL A 143 -4.03 -5.25 16.57
CA VAL A 143 -4.05 -6.00 17.83
C VAL A 143 -4.50 -5.12 18.99
N SER A 144 -4.28 -3.78 18.94
CA SER A 144 -4.71 -2.82 19.98
C SER A 144 -6.18 -2.38 19.81
N GLU A 145 -6.51 -1.81 18.67
CA GLU A 145 -7.80 -1.17 18.42
C GLU A 145 -8.69 -1.98 17.46
N GLY A 146 -8.08 -2.81 16.61
CA GLY A 146 -8.75 -3.48 15.50
C GLY A 146 -8.85 -2.60 14.24
N HIS A 147 -9.20 -3.25 13.14
CA HIS A 147 -9.47 -2.58 11.87
C HIS A 147 -10.95 -2.67 11.54
N VAL A 148 -11.51 -1.54 11.18
CA VAL A 148 -12.92 -1.40 10.80
C VAL A 148 -13.01 -1.03 9.33
N CYS A 149 -13.93 -1.68 8.61
CA CYS A 149 -14.23 -1.36 7.23
C CYS A 149 -15.75 -1.25 7.06
N ILE A 150 -16.21 -0.11 6.58
CA ILE A 150 -17.62 0.18 6.37
C ILE A 150 -17.91 0.12 4.88
N LEU A 151 -18.86 -0.74 4.50
CA LEU A 151 -19.36 -0.80 3.13
C LEU A 151 -20.74 -0.15 3.06
N SER A 152 -20.93 0.69 2.06
CA SER A 152 -22.21 1.36 1.78
C SER A 152 -22.78 0.85 0.45
N LEU A 153 -24.00 0.35 0.49
CA LEU A 153 -24.74 -0.11 -0.68
C LEU A 153 -25.60 1.02 -1.22
N VAL A 154 -25.32 1.47 -2.41
CA VAL A 154 -26.07 2.56 -3.09
C VAL A 154 -26.80 1.99 -4.28
N GLY A 155 -28.11 2.00 -4.24
CA GLY A 155 -28.95 1.49 -5.33
C GLY A 155 -30.37 1.18 -4.86
N VAL A 156 -31.33 1.22 -5.77
CA VAL A 156 -32.73 0.90 -5.46
C VAL A 156 -32.84 -0.61 -5.19
N GLY A 157 -33.40 -0.97 -4.03
CA GLY A 157 -33.56 -2.37 -3.61
C GLY A 157 -32.28 -3.07 -3.17
N TYR A 158 -31.13 -2.36 -3.08
CA TYR A 158 -29.89 -2.96 -2.58
C TYR A 158 -29.98 -3.12 -1.06
N ARG A 159 -29.68 -4.33 -0.59
CA ARG A 159 -29.66 -4.65 0.82
C ARG A 159 -28.68 -5.78 1.11
N ALA A 160 -28.20 -5.83 2.33
CA ALA A 160 -27.36 -6.89 2.86
C ALA A 160 -27.91 -7.37 4.19
N THR A 161 -27.76 -8.67 4.46
CA THR A 161 -28.08 -9.33 5.73
C THR A 161 -26.91 -10.24 6.10
N VAL A 162 -26.68 -10.43 7.40
CA VAL A 162 -25.74 -11.42 7.91
C VAL A 162 -26.55 -12.58 8.50
N GLU A 163 -26.29 -13.77 7.99
CA GLU A 163 -27.00 -14.99 8.34
C GLU A 163 -26.00 -16.05 8.83
N SER A 164 -26.46 -16.95 9.70
CA SER A 164 -25.64 -18.06 10.21
C SER A 164 -25.63 -19.27 9.28
N THR A 165 -26.57 -19.34 8.33
CA THR A 165 -26.70 -20.42 7.37
C THR A 165 -26.74 -19.88 5.96
N ALA A 166 -26.11 -20.57 5.02
CA ALA A 166 -26.17 -20.27 3.60
C ALA A 166 -26.91 -21.40 2.87
N THR A 167 -27.52 -21.03 1.75
CA THR A 167 -28.24 -22.01 0.90
C THR A 167 -27.35 -22.47 -0.26
N THR A 168 -26.49 -21.61 -0.73
CA THR A 168 -25.69 -21.85 -1.95
C THR A 168 -24.24 -22.21 -1.69
N VAL A 169 -23.71 -21.90 -0.50
CA VAL A 169 -22.28 -22.05 -0.16
C VAL A 169 -22.16 -22.93 1.08
N GLU A 170 -21.30 -23.94 1.03
CA GLU A 170 -20.98 -24.77 2.19
C GLU A 170 -20.04 -24.02 3.15
N PRO A 171 -20.23 -24.17 4.48
CA PRO A 171 -19.36 -23.52 5.44
C PRO A 171 -17.94 -24.14 5.45
N GLU A 172 -16.92 -23.32 5.38
CA GLU A 172 -15.50 -23.73 5.45
C GLU A 172 -15.09 -24.12 6.88
N TYR A 173 -15.75 -23.56 7.89
CA TYR A 173 -15.47 -23.84 9.30
C TYR A 173 -16.77 -23.78 10.15
N PRO A 174 -16.80 -24.47 11.28
CA PRO A 174 -17.99 -24.49 12.13
C PRO A 174 -18.29 -23.11 12.71
N GLY A 175 -19.57 -22.69 12.61
CA GLY A 175 -20.01 -21.37 13.10
C GLY A 175 -19.71 -20.18 12.17
N GLN A 176 -19.35 -20.45 10.92
CA GLN A 176 -19.16 -19.41 9.92
C GLN A 176 -20.45 -18.62 9.68
N GLN A 177 -20.32 -17.31 9.62
CA GLN A 177 -21.39 -16.41 9.20
C GLN A 177 -21.29 -16.14 7.70
N PHE A 178 -22.43 -15.81 7.10
CA PHE A 178 -22.52 -15.50 5.68
C PHE A 178 -23.13 -14.11 5.49
N VAL A 179 -22.56 -13.35 4.57
CA VAL A 179 -23.13 -12.07 4.13
C VAL A 179 -23.97 -12.33 2.89
N SER A 180 -25.29 -12.20 3.03
CA SER A 180 -26.25 -12.34 1.93
C SER A 180 -26.49 -10.95 1.32
N LEU A 181 -26.23 -10.82 0.02
CA LEU A 181 -26.31 -9.58 -0.73
C LEU A 181 -27.45 -9.63 -1.76
N LYS A 182 -28.31 -8.63 -1.75
CA LYS A 182 -29.28 -8.37 -2.84
C LYS A 182 -28.88 -7.09 -3.56
N VAL A 183 -28.18 -7.21 -4.69
CA VAL A 183 -27.60 -6.09 -5.44
C VAL A 183 -27.99 -6.08 -6.91
N GLY A 184 -29.21 -6.51 -7.19
CA GLY A 184 -29.78 -6.47 -8.54
C GLY A 184 -29.55 -7.74 -9.37
N TYR A 185 -29.21 -8.84 -8.73
CA TYR A 185 -29.21 -10.19 -9.33
C TYR A 185 -30.51 -10.92 -9.01
N SER A 186 -30.84 -11.94 -9.80
CA SER A 186 -32.05 -12.75 -9.64
C SER A 186 -32.05 -13.59 -8.35
N HIS A 187 -30.88 -13.98 -7.87
CA HIS A 187 -30.69 -14.72 -6.63
C HIS A 187 -29.84 -13.91 -5.64
N PRO A 188 -29.97 -14.12 -4.34
CA PRO A 188 -29.07 -13.53 -3.36
C PRO A 188 -27.67 -14.12 -3.53
N ILE A 189 -26.66 -13.27 -3.29
CA ILE A 189 -25.27 -13.67 -3.32
C ILE A 189 -24.84 -13.89 -1.89
N GLU A 190 -24.35 -15.08 -1.59
CA GLU A 190 -23.90 -15.47 -0.26
C GLU A 190 -22.38 -15.57 -0.25
N LEU A 191 -21.74 -14.87 0.68
CA LEU A 191 -20.28 -14.85 0.86
C LEU A 191 -19.95 -15.28 2.27
N GLY A 192 -19.11 -16.31 2.42
CA GLY A 192 -18.63 -16.77 3.72
C GLY A 192 -17.68 -15.73 4.34
N VAL A 193 -17.91 -15.38 5.59
CA VAL A 193 -17.03 -14.47 6.34
C VAL A 193 -15.74 -15.23 6.68
N PRO A 194 -14.55 -14.71 6.36
CA PRO A 194 -13.28 -15.36 6.68
C PRO A 194 -13.01 -15.37 8.19
N GLN A 195 -12.18 -16.30 8.64
CA GLN A 195 -11.79 -16.41 10.05
C GLN A 195 -11.11 -15.11 10.54
N GLY A 196 -11.44 -14.70 11.77
CA GLY A 196 -10.90 -13.48 12.37
C GLY A 196 -11.55 -12.19 11.92
N VAL A 197 -12.63 -12.25 11.13
CA VAL A 197 -13.47 -11.11 10.74
C VAL A 197 -14.85 -11.27 11.32
N LYS A 198 -15.38 -10.20 11.91
CA LYS A 198 -16.78 -10.10 12.32
C LYS A 198 -17.52 -9.24 11.32
N ALA A 199 -18.64 -9.72 10.82
CA ALA A 199 -19.52 -8.98 9.94
C ALA A 199 -20.81 -8.63 10.66
N SER A 200 -21.25 -7.39 10.54
CA SER A 200 -22.53 -6.94 11.07
C SER A 200 -23.22 -5.99 10.10
N THR A 201 -24.53 -5.95 10.12
CA THR A 201 -25.34 -5.07 9.28
C THR A 201 -26.20 -4.18 10.17
N PRO A 202 -25.63 -3.06 10.69
CA PRO A 202 -26.40 -2.12 11.52
C PRO A 202 -27.58 -1.50 10.75
N GLN A 203 -27.45 -1.39 9.46
CA GLN A 203 -28.50 -0.98 8.52
C GLN A 203 -28.48 -1.90 7.29
N PRO A 204 -29.64 -2.15 6.66
CA PRO A 204 -29.69 -3.00 5.46
C PRO A 204 -28.81 -2.51 4.30
N THR A 205 -28.47 -1.22 4.29
CA THR A 205 -27.62 -0.59 3.28
C THR A 205 -26.16 -0.39 3.73
N ARG A 206 -25.82 -0.83 4.94
CA ARG A 206 -24.46 -0.69 5.49
C ARG A 206 -23.99 -2.00 6.09
N ILE A 207 -22.81 -2.42 5.69
CA ILE A 207 -22.12 -3.57 6.27
C ILE A 207 -20.91 -3.04 7.04
N LEU A 208 -20.76 -3.48 8.26
CA LEU A 208 -19.59 -3.20 9.11
C LEU A 208 -18.77 -4.48 9.20
N LEU A 209 -17.50 -4.39 8.84
CA LEU A 209 -16.53 -5.48 8.96
C LEU A 209 -15.47 -5.07 9.99
N GLU A 210 -15.25 -5.92 10.98
CA GLU A 210 -14.25 -5.70 12.02
C GLU A 210 -13.30 -6.89 12.08
N GLY A 211 -12.01 -6.62 12.32
CA GLY A 211 -11.03 -7.69 12.46
C GLY A 211 -9.66 -7.20 12.85
N VAL A 212 -8.84 -8.12 13.32
CA VAL A 212 -7.47 -7.83 13.77
C VAL A 212 -6.54 -7.65 12.57
N ASN A 213 -6.68 -8.49 11.55
CA ASN A 213 -5.82 -8.44 10.37
C ASN A 213 -6.41 -7.56 9.27
N LYS A 214 -5.80 -6.41 9.05
CA LYS A 214 -6.21 -5.45 8.00
C LYS A 214 -6.30 -6.09 6.62
N ASN A 215 -5.35 -6.96 6.27
CA ASN A 215 -5.31 -7.57 4.95
C ASN A 215 -6.53 -8.47 4.71
N VAL A 216 -6.94 -9.24 5.70
CA VAL A 216 -8.11 -10.12 5.62
C VAL A 216 -9.40 -9.30 5.51
N VAL A 217 -9.55 -8.28 6.37
CA VAL A 217 -10.72 -7.39 6.36
C VAL A 217 -10.86 -6.67 5.03
N THR A 218 -9.79 -6.08 4.52
CA THR A 218 -9.83 -5.33 3.25
C THR A 218 -9.98 -6.24 2.04
N LYS A 219 -9.42 -7.44 2.06
CA LYS A 219 -9.61 -8.45 1.01
C LYS A 219 -11.08 -8.85 0.92
N PHE A 220 -11.69 -9.18 2.05
CA PHE A 220 -13.11 -9.54 2.09
C PHE A 220 -14.02 -8.38 1.67
N ALA A 221 -13.72 -7.15 2.08
CA ALA A 221 -14.41 -5.95 1.61
C ALA A 221 -14.32 -5.78 0.09
N ALA A 222 -13.15 -6.08 -0.50
CA ALA A 222 -12.95 -6.02 -1.95
C ALA A 222 -13.73 -7.12 -2.68
N GLU A 223 -13.82 -8.34 -2.15
CA GLU A 223 -14.63 -9.44 -2.67
C GLU A 223 -16.11 -9.08 -2.69
N ILE A 224 -16.63 -8.50 -1.61
CA ILE A 224 -18.01 -8.00 -1.56
C ILE A 224 -18.24 -6.94 -2.63
N ARG A 225 -17.31 -5.96 -2.77
CA ARG A 225 -17.42 -4.90 -3.76
C ARG A 225 -17.37 -5.42 -5.20
N GLU A 226 -16.66 -6.50 -5.45
CA GLU A 226 -16.50 -7.05 -6.80
C GLU A 226 -17.85 -7.43 -7.43
N TRP A 227 -18.81 -7.88 -6.64
CA TRP A 227 -20.16 -8.21 -7.10
C TRP A 227 -20.92 -7.02 -7.66
N ARG A 228 -20.67 -5.81 -7.17
CA ARG A 228 -21.29 -4.61 -7.73
C ARG A 228 -20.39 -3.41 -7.59
N LYS A 229 -19.43 -3.27 -8.51
CA LYS A 229 -18.56 -2.10 -8.60
C LYS A 229 -19.38 -0.84 -8.89
N PRO A 230 -19.01 0.32 -8.35
CA PRO A 230 -19.73 1.57 -8.59
C PRO A 230 -19.79 1.95 -10.08
N GLU A 231 -20.98 2.28 -10.54
CA GLU A 231 -21.22 2.69 -11.92
C GLU A 231 -20.78 4.14 -12.16
N PRO A 232 -20.18 4.44 -13.34
CA PRO A 232 -19.66 5.79 -13.61
C PRO A 232 -20.74 6.85 -13.90
N TYR A 233 -21.98 6.46 -14.24
CA TYR A 233 -23.04 7.40 -14.62
C TYR A 233 -24.01 7.73 -13.49
N LYS A 234 -24.56 6.73 -12.82
CA LYS A 234 -25.55 6.88 -11.74
C LYS A 234 -24.95 6.71 -10.36
N GLY A 235 -23.71 6.22 -10.26
CA GLY A 235 -23.05 5.98 -9.00
C GLY A 235 -23.67 4.87 -8.14
N LYS A 236 -24.39 3.91 -8.75
CA LYS A 236 -24.91 2.75 -8.04
C LYS A 236 -23.80 1.73 -7.86
N GLY A 237 -23.74 1.11 -6.70
CA GLY A 237 -22.74 0.09 -6.39
C GLY A 237 -22.41 0.03 -4.92
N ILE A 238 -21.36 -0.72 -4.60
CA ILE A 238 -20.85 -0.90 -3.25
C ILE A 238 -19.60 -0.04 -3.07
N PHE A 239 -19.62 0.83 -2.07
CA PHE A 239 -18.54 1.75 -1.74
C PHE A 239 -17.86 1.32 -0.45
N ILE A 240 -16.56 1.44 -0.38
CA ILE A 240 -15.73 1.09 0.78
C ILE A 240 -15.24 2.37 1.47
N ASN A 241 -15.42 2.48 2.80
CA ASN A 241 -14.91 3.57 3.65
C ASN A 241 -15.18 4.99 3.10
N GLY A 242 -16.38 5.23 2.55
CA GLY A 242 -16.75 6.54 2.03
C GLY A 242 -16.03 6.94 0.74
N GLU A 243 -15.54 5.97 -0.03
CA GLU A 243 -14.96 6.21 -1.36
C GLU A 243 -15.92 7.03 -2.23
N THR A 244 -15.38 7.98 -2.99
CA THR A 244 -16.14 8.77 -3.95
C THR A 244 -15.65 8.49 -5.36
N ILE A 245 -16.56 8.48 -6.33
CA ILE A 245 -16.23 8.27 -7.73
C ILE A 245 -16.54 9.52 -8.55
N LYS A 246 -15.76 9.79 -9.58
CA LYS A 246 -16.03 10.84 -10.53
C LYS A 246 -17.14 10.37 -11.48
N LEU A 247 -18.31 10.98 -11.38
CA LEU A 247 -19.43 10.69 -12.27
C LEU A 247 -19.20 11.31 -13.65
N LYS A 248 -19.55 10.56 -14.69
CA LYS A 248 -19.53 11.03 -16.07
C LYS A 248 -20.88 11.68 -16.41
N ALA A 249 -20.85 12.83 -17.08
CA ALA A 249 -22.05 13.46 -17.61
C ALA A 249 -22.67 12.60 -18.72
N LYS A 250 -23.98 12.39 -18.66
CA LYS A 250 -24.72 11.71 -19.73
C LYS A 250 -24.96 12.71 -20.88
N LYS A 251 -24.54 12.32 -22.09
CA LYS A 251 -24.87 13.13 -23.26
C LYS A 251 -26.40 13.14 -23.45
N ILE A 252 -27.01 14.29 -23.26
CA ILE A 252 -28.42 14.51 -23.56
C ILE A 252 -28.50 14.79 -25.07
N ARG A 253 -29.26 13.99 -25.79
CA ARG A 253 -29.62 14.25 -27.20
C ARG A 253 -30.79 15.18 -27.23
#